data_8fc935b60b166eea8a40e3f1010be152
#
_entry.id   8fc935b60b166eea8a40e3f1010be152
#
_cell.length_a   1.000
_cell.length_b   1.000
_cell.length_c   1.000
_cell.angle_alpha   90.00
_cell.angle_beta   90.00
_cell.angle_gamma   90.00
#
_symmetry.space_group_name_H-M   'P 1'
#
loop_
_entity.id
_entity.type
_entity.pdbx_description
1 polymer ?
#
loop_
_entity_poly.entity_id
_entity_poly.type
_entity_poly.pdbx_seq_one_letter_code
_entity_poly.pdbx_strand_id
1 'polypeptide(L)'
;MAYLFIILGGVLLLLLFMLLRTLRISDLSYPQSASAEMVEVAEKNVSKHLSEAIQFKTISRIVMGEADITPFKNYHQWLEKTFPRTHAHLTKEVVNQLSLLYYWKGNNRQLPPVLFASHLDVVPVDEATLSAWHVQPFAGEIKDGFVWGRGALDMK
;
A
#
# COMPACT_ATOMS: atom_id res chain seq x y z
N MET A 1 -46.09 0.32 21.28
CA MET A 1 -46.34 -0.53 20.08
C MET A 1 -46.22 0.28 18.79
N ALA A 2 -46.97 1.39 18.60
CA ALA A 2 -46.89 2.20 17.34
C ALA A 2 -45.49 2.68 16.96
N TYR A 3 -44.72 3.20 17.90
CA TYR A 3 -43.34 3.66 17.63
C TYR A 3 -42.40 2.53 17.18
N LEU A 4 -42.60 1.32 17.66
CA LEU A 4 -41.79 0.16 17.25
C LEU A 4 -42.06 -0.17 15.77
N PHE A 5 -43.29 -0.13 15.33
CA PHE A 5 -43.64 -0.36 13.91
C PHE A 5 -43.14 0.75 13.01
N ILE A 6 -43.11 2.01 13.46
CA ILE A 6 -42.55 3.13 12.71
C ILE A 6 -41.03 2.95 12.53
N ILE A 7 -40.30 2.60 13.59
CA ILE A 7 -38.85 2.33 13.54
C ILE A 7 -38.56 1.16 12.61
N LEU A 8 -39.30 0.04 12.77
CA LEU A 8 -39.11 -1.14 11.93
C LEU A 8 -39.37 -0.84 10.44
N GLY A 9 -40.43 -0.05 10.15
CA GLY A 9 -40.73 0.40 8.80
C GLY A 9 -39.62 1.28 8.20
N GLY A 10 -39.07 2.19 9.00
CA GLY A 10 -37.94 3.04 8.59
C GLY A 10 -36.67 2.23 8.28
N VAL A 11 -36.36 1.23 9.11
CA VAL A 11 -35.22 0.33 8.88
C VAL A 11 -35.42 -0.49 7.60
N LEU A 12 -36.61 -1.04 7.38
CA LEU A 12 -36.93 -1.80 6.17
C LEU A 12 -36.79 -0.96 4.90
N LEU A 13 -37.28 0.30 4.92
CA LEU A 13 -37.13 1.23 3.80
C LEU A 13 -35.68 1.55 3.52
N LEU A 14 -34.86 1.76 4.56
CA LEU A 14 -33.43 1.99 4.42
C LEU A 14 -32.73 0.78 3.80
N LEU A 15 -33.00 -0.42 4.28
CA LEU A 15 -32.42 -1.64 3.73
C LEU A 15 -32.82 -1.86 2.26
N LEU A 16 -34.11 -1.61 1.92
CA LEU A 16 -34.58 -1.66 0.54
C LEU A 16 -33.86 -0.63 -0.35
N PHE A 17 -33.70 0.59 0.14
CA PHE A 17 -32.95 1.64 -0.57
C PHE A 17 -31.50 1.23 -0.81
N MET A 18 -30.81 0.71 0.20
CA MET A 18 -29.45 0.22 0.08
C MET A 18 -29.36 -0.93 -0.93
N LEU A 19 -30.28 -1.89 -0.88
CA LEU A 19 -30.34 -3.00 -1.82
C LEU A 19 -30.51 -2.53 -3.27
N LEU A 20 -31.49 -1.64 -3.52
CA LEU A 20 -31.75 -1.09 -4.85
C LEU A 20 -30.54 -0.29 -5.38
N ARG A 21 -29.85 0.43 -4.50
CA ARG A 21 -28.64 1.15 -4.87
C ARG A 21 -27.49 0.21 -5.20
N THR A 22 -27.32 -0.87 -4.45
CA THR A 22 -26.30 -1.89 -4.71
C THR A 22 -26.53 -2.61 -6.03
N LEU A 23 -27.78 -2.95 -6.35
CA LEU A 23 -28.12 -3.57 -7.62
C LEU A 23 -27.82 -2.68 -8.83
N ARG A 24 -27.96 -1.35 -8.65
CA ARG A 24 -27.57 -0.38 -9.70
C ARG A 24 -26.06 -0.25 -9.90
N ILE A 25 -25.26 -0.54 -8.87
CA ILE A 25 -23.78 -0.47 -8.94
C ILE A 25 -23.22 -1.65 -9.75
N SER A 26 -23.93 -2.78 -9.81
CA SER A 26 -23.49 -3.97 -10.58
C SER A 26 -23.38 -3.73 -12.09
N ASP A 27 -23.99 -2.67 -12.61
CA ASP A 27 -23.90 -2.29 -14.03
C ASP A 27 -22.70 -1.35 -14.35
N LEU A 28 -21.83 -1.07 -13.38
CA LEU A 28 -20.53 -0.50 -13.65
C LEU A 28 -19.66 -1.56 -14.35
N SER A 29 -19.95 -1.82 -15.63
CA SER A 29 -19.00 -2.47 -16.50
C SER A 29 -17.73 -1.59 -16.51
N TYR A 30 -16.71 -2.01 -15.79
CA TYR A 30 -15.39 -1.43 -15.98
C TYR A 30 -15.09 -1.55 -17.50
N PRO A 31 -14.76 -0.45 -18.17
CA PRO A 31 -14.34 -0.56 -19.55
C PRO A 31 -13.27 -1.62 -19.57
N GLN A 32 -13.47 -2.67 -20.39
CA GLN A 32 -12.42 -3.67 -20.58
C GLN A 32 -11.18 -2.89 -20.98
N SER A 33 -10.22 -2.82 -20.08
CA SER A 33 -8.96 -2.16 -20.36
C SER A 33 -8.44 -2.81 -21.62
N ALA A 34 -8.13 -2.02 -22.63
CA ALA A 34 -7.36 -2.47 -23.76
C ALA A 34 -6.23 -3.34 -23.20
N SER A 35 -6.03 -4.53 -23.73
CA SER A 35 -5.03 -5.48 -23.24
C SER A 35 -3.71 -4.72 -23.05
N ALA A 36 -3.37 -4.39 -21.81
CA ALA A 36 -2.11 -3.75 -21.54
C ALA A 36 -1.03 -4.76 -21.92
N GLU A 37 -0.08 -4.33 -22.75
CA GLU A 37 1.08 -5.14 -23.05
C GLU A 37 1.78 -5.48 -21.74
N MET A 38 1.87 -6.78 -21.44
CA MET A 38 2.51 -7.23 -20.21
C MET A 38 4.00 -6.92 -20.29
N VAL A 39 4.46 -6.00 -19.44
CA VAL A 39 5.89 -5.72 -19.33
C VAL A 39 6.56 -6.90 -18.65
N GLU A 40 7.53 -7.51 -19.32
CA GLU A 40 8.34 -8.58 -18.74
C GLU A 40 9.17 -8.01 -17.58
N VAL A 41 8.95 -8.55 -16.40
CA VAL A 41 9.64 -8.13 -15.18
C VAL A 41 10.57 -9.25 -14.71
N ALA A 42 11.81 -8.92 -14.40
CA ALA A 42 12.77 -9.88 -13.87
C ALA A 42 12.37 -10.29 -12.43
N GLU A 43 11.63 -11.37 -12.30
CA GLU A 43 11.06 -11.89 -11.04
C GLU A 43 12.09 -11.96 -9.91
N LYS A 44 13.30 -12.47 -10.24
CA LYS A 44 14.41 -12.55 -9.27
C LYS A 44 14.81 -11.20 -8.69
N ASN A 45 14.75 -10.13 -9.48
CA ASN A 45 15.09 -8.79 -9.01
C ASN A 45 13.97 -8.22 -8.12
N VAL A 46 12.72 -8.43 -8.50
CA VAL A 46 11.57 -7.95 -7.73
C VAL A 46 11.52 -8.64 -6.36
N SER A 47 11.64 -9.96 -6.31
CA SER A 47 11.64 -10.72 -5.07
C SER A 47 12.81 -10.33 -4.16
N LYS A 48 14.00 -10.11 -4.73
CA LYS A 48 15.16 -9.62 -3.98
C LYS A 48 14.92 -8.23 -3.40
N HIS A 49 14.43 -7.29 -4.21
CA HIS A 49 14.15 -5.92 -3.74
C HIS A 49 13.08 -5.90 -2.64
N LEU A 50 12.03 -6.70 -2.78
CA LEU A 50 11.03 -6.84 -1.73
C LEU A 50 11.62 -7.42 -0.45
N SER A 51 12.43 -8.48 -0.56
CA SER A 51 13.16 -9.07 0.56
C SER A 51 14.03 -8.04 1.30
N GLU A 52 14.80 -7.25 0.56
CA GLU A 52 15.64 -6.18 1.14
C GLU A 52 14.78 -5.07 1.78
N ALA A 53 13.68 -4.67 1.14
CA ALA A 53 12.77 -3.64 1.64
C ALA A 53 12.13 -4.03 2.98
N ILE A 54 11.76 -5.30 3.16
CA ILE A 54 11.18 -5.84 4.39
C ILE A 54 12.11 -5.67 5.59
N GLN A 55 13.43 -5.71 5.38
CA GLN A 55 14.42 -5.61 6.46
C GLN A 55 14.45 -4.23 7.13
N PHE A 56 13.91 -3.20 6.49
CA PHE A 56 13.76 -1.87 7.12
C PHE A 56 12.54 -1.85 8.04
N LYS A 57 12.77 -1.70 9.33
CA LYS A 57 11.72 -1.65 10.37
C LYS A 57 11.06 -0.28 10.41
N THR A 58 10.40 0.12 9.33
CA THR A 58 9.71 1.41 9.21
C THR A 58 8.39 1.40 9.98
N ILE A 59 8.45 1.21 11.28
CA ILE A 59 7.28 1.11 12.16
C ILE A 59 6.77 2.51 12.47
N SER A 60 5.54 2.81 12.03
CA SER A 60 4.85 4.03 12.41
C SER A 60 4.19 3.90 13.79
N ARG A 61 4.10 5.02 14.49
CA ARG A 61 3.38 5.15 15.76
C ARG A 61 2.39 6.30 15.69
N ILE A 62 1.30 6.20 16.44
CA ILE A 62 0.25 7.22 16.47
C ILE A 62 0.78 8.57 16.99
N VAL A 63 1.78 8.54 17.88
CA VAL A 63 2.42 9.76 18.42
C VAL A 63 3.75 9.97 17.70
N MET A 64 3.80 11.00 16.85
CA MET A 64 4.94 11.32 15.97
C MET A 64 6.28 11.60 16.69
N GLY A 65 6.33 11.78 17.99
CA GLY A 65 7.59 12.00 18.74
C GLY A 65 8.27 10.72 19.22
N GLU A 66 7.61 9.58 19.15
CA GLU A 66 8.09 8.30 19.70
C GLU A 66 8.62 7.33 18.65
N ALA A 67 8.45 7.64 17.36
CA ALA A 67 8.91 6.77 16.29
C ALA A 67 10.41 6.96 16.04
N ASP A 68 11.15 5.85 15.97
CA ASP A 68 12.51 5.89 15.43
C ASP A 68 12.45 6.15 13.91
N ILE A 69 12.92 7.33 13.50
CA ILE A 69 12.94 7.75 12.09
C ILE A 69 14.13 7.20 11.30
N THR A 70 15.10 6.60 11.98
CA THR A 70 16.33 6.09 11.35
C THR A 70 16.04 5.01 10.30
N PRO A 71 15.17 4.01 10.54
CA PRO A 71 14.83 3.02 9.53
C PRO A 71 14.20 3.62 8.27
N PHE A 72 13.41 4.70 8.40
CA PHE A 72 12.82 5.40 7.26
C PHE A 72 13.89 6.09 6.42
N LYS A 73 14.83 6.80 7.06
CA LYS A 73 15.94 7.45 6.35
C LYS A 73 16.83 6.45 5.64
N ASN A 74 17.12 5.32 6.29
CA ASN A 74 17.90 4.23 5.67
C ASN A 74 17.15 3.62 4.48
N TYR A 75 15.84 3.46 4.60
CA TYR A 75 14.99 2.98 3.50
C TYR A 75 14.99 3.96 2.31
N HIS A 76 14.90 5.28 2.56
CA HIS A 76 15.01 6.30 1.52
C HIS A 76 16.35 6.21 0.77
N GLN A 77 17.46 6.06 1.49
CA GLN A 77 18.79 5.90 0.88
C GLN A 77 18.90 4.61 0.08
N TRP A 78 18.30 3.53 0.57
CA TRP A 78 18.26 2.26 -0.14
C TRP A 78 17.45 2.38 -1.44
N LEU A 79 16.30 3.06 -1.43
CA LEU A 79 15.49 3.33 -2.62
C LEU A 79 16.31 4.09 -3.69
N GLU A 80 17.07 5.11 -3.28
CA GLU A 80 17.92 5.89 -4.21
C GLU A 80 18.99 5.02 -4.87
N LYS A 81 19.64 4.17 -4.11
CA LYS A 81 20.69 3.27 -4.60
C LYS A 81 20.13 2.15 -5.48
N THR A 82 18.97 1.62 -5.12
CA THR A 82 18.37 0.46 -5.80
C THR A 82 17.66 0.87 -7.09
N PHE A 83 17.07 2.08 -7.12
CA PHE A 83 16.31 2.59 -8.26
C PHE A 83 16.90 3.88 -8.83
N PRO A 84 18.19 3.90 -9.28
CA PRO A 84 18.86 5.12 -9.73
C PRO A 84 18.19 5.75 -10.95
N ARG A 85 17.62 4.94 -11.86
CA ARG A 85 16.88 5.44 -13.02
C ARG A 85 15.65 6.24 -12.63
N THR A 86 14.90 5.76 -11.65
CA THR A 86 13.73 6.46 -11.10
C THR A 86 14.15 7.82 -10.55
N HIS A 87 15.19 7.85 -9.74
CA HIS A 87 15.68 9.07 -9.11
C HIS A 87 16.35 10.04 -10.10
N ALA A 88 16.84 9.57 -11.25
CA ALA A 88 17.35 10.41 -12.30
C ALA A 88 16.25 11.08 -13.14
N HIS A 89 15.07 10.48 -13.24
CA HIS A 89 13.99 10.97 -14.11
C HIS A 89 12.85 11.67 -13.37
N LEU A 90 12.68 11.39 -12.07
CA LEU A 90 11.61 11.97 -11.26
C LEU A 90 12.17 13.03 -10.31
N THR A 91 11.37 14.07 -10.08
CA THR A 91 11.68 15.02 -9.01
C THR A 91 11.18 14.45 -7.69
N LYS A 92 12.10 14.27 -6.73
CA LYS A 92 11.78 13.76 -5.40
C LYS A 92 11.67 14.91 -4.39
N GLU A 93 10.62 14.87 -3.59
CA GLU A 93 10.44 15.72 -2.43
C GLU A 93 10.19 14.86 -1.18
N VAL A 94 10.72 15.27 -0.04
CA VAL A 94 10.47 14.62 1.25
C VAL A 94 9.50 15.48 2.05
N VAL A 95 8.31 14.95 2.29
CA VAL A 95 7.24 15.64 3.03
C VAL A 95 7.22 15.14 4.47
N ASN A 96 7.20 16.08 5.43
CA ASN A 96 7.19 15.76 6.87
C ASN A 96 8.25 14.75 7.29
N GLN A 97 9.45 14.83 6.72
CA GLN A 97 10.63 14.00 7.00
C GLN A 97 10.52 12.52 6.56
N LEU A 98 9.34 11.95 6.39
CA LEU A 98 9.15 10.51 6.19
C LEU A 98 8.45 10.15 4.89
N SER A 99 7.52 10.97 4.40
CA SER A 99 6.78 10.68 3.16
C SER A 99 7.59 11.10 1.95
N LEU A 100 7.55 10.30 0.90
CA LEU A 100 8.21 10.57 -0.38
C LEU A 100 7.17 10.96 -1.42
N LEU A 101 7.35 12.11 -2.05
CA LEU A 101 6.59 12.54 -3.21
C LEU A 101 7.49 12.53 -4.43
N TYR A 102 7.12 11.76 -5.46
CA TYR A 102 7.80 11.74 -6.73
C TYR A 102 6.91 12.37 -7.80
N TYR A 103 7.47 13.33 -8.52
CA TYR A 103 6.78 13.97 -9.63
C TYR A 103 7.40 13.54 -10.96
N TRP A 104 6.59 12.91 -11.79
CA TRP A 104 6.92 12.58 -13.18
C TRP A 104 6.19 13.52 -14.11
N LYS A 105 6.94 14.40 -14.75
CA LYS A 105 6.39 15.37 -15.69
C LYS A 105 5.89 14.67 -16.95
N GLY A 106 4.58 14.74 -17.18
CA GLY A 106 3.96 14.25 -18.41
C GLY A 106 4.31 15.09 -19.64
N ASN A 107 4.15 14.50 -20.82
CA ASN A 107 4.39 15.16 -22.10
C ASN A 107 3.23 16.08 -22.52
N ASN A 108 2.00 15.82 -22.04
CA ASN A 108 0.84 16.63 -22.33
C ASN A 108 0.28 17.26 -21.05
N ARG A 109 0.46 18.58 -20.90
CA ARG A 109 0.00 19.36 -19.75
C ARG A 109 -1.51 19.61 -19.69
N GLN A 110 -2.25 19.30 -20.75
CA GLN A 110 -3.69 19.45 -20.81
C GLN A 110 -4.42 18.25 -20.19
N LEU A 111 -3.73 17.12 -20.03
CA LEU A 111 -4.28 15.96 -19.36
C LEU A 111 -4.20 16.14 -17.82
N PRO A 112 -5.24 15.69 -17.09
CA PRO A 112 -5.21 15.69 -15.64
C PRO A 112 -4.09 14.76 -15.14
N PRO A 113 -3.49 15.08 -13.98
CA PRO A 113 -2.47 14.21 -13.38
C PRO A 113 -3.08 12.89 -12.88
N VAL A 114 -2.28 11.84 -12.91
CA VAL A 114 -2.61 10.56 -12.27
C VAL A 114 -1.76 10.43 -11.00
N LEU A 115 -2.40 10.09 -9.89
CA LEU A 115 -1.73 9.84 -8.61
C LEU A 115 -1.66 8.33 -8.36
N PHE A 116 -0.44 7.83 -8.14
CA PHE A 116 -0.19 6.51 -7.55
C PHE A 116 0.19 6.70 -6.10
N ALA A 117 -0.50 6.04 -5.19
CA ALA A 117 -0.26 6.16 -3.76
C ALA A 117 0.03 4.79 -3.15
N SER A 118 1.03 4.77 -2.28
CA SER A 118 1.43 3.61 -1.48
C SER A 118 1.96 4.13 -0.14
N HIS A 119 2.08 3.28 0.87
CA HIS A 119 2.70 3.67 2.13
C HIS A 119 4.08 3.01 2.30
N LEU A 120 4.92 3.61 3.15
CA LEU A 120 6.29 3.15 3.43
C LEU A 120 6.41 2.46 4.79
N ASP A 121 5.44 2.71 5.66
CA ASP A 121 5.44 2.22 7.03
C ASP A 121 4.80 0.84 7.14
N VAL A 122 5.03 0.23 8.27
CA VAL A 122 4.43 -1.05 8.66
C VAL A 122 3.97 -0.98 10.11
N VAL A 123 2.95 -1.76 10.44
CA VAL A 123 2.53 -1.93 11.82
C VAL A 123 3.58 -2.71 12.64
N PRO A 124 3.68 -2.47 13.94
CA PRO A 124 4.59 -3.22 14.79
C PRO A 124 4.24 -4.71 14.82
N VAL A 125 5.20 -5.52 15.25
CA VAL A 125 4.99 -6.93 15.56
C VAL A 125 4.77 -7.04 17.07
N ASP A 126 3.70 -7.72 17.46
CA ASP A 126 3.44 -8.02 18.86
C ASP A 126 4.41 -9.13 19.32
N GLU A 127 5.17 -8.86 20.37
CA GLU A 127 6.14 -9.81 20.93
C GLU A 127 5.48 -11.12 21.38
N ALA A 128 4.24 -11.06 21.87
CA ALA A 128 3.49 -12.24 22.27
C ALA A 128 3.17 -13.18 21.09
N THR A 129 3.20 -12.68 19.86
CA THR A 129 2.91 -13.46 18.64
C THR A 129 4.15 -13.93 17.90
N LEU A 130 5.36 -13.59 18.36
CA LEU A 130 6.61 -13.94 17.65
C LEU A 130 6.77 -15.44 17.45
N SER A 131 6.31 -16.26 18.38
CA SER A 131 6.38 -17.73 18.27
C SER A 131 5.47 -18.32 17.20
N ALA A 132 4.47 -17.57 16.74
CA ALA A 132 3.55 -17.97 15.66
C ALA A 132 4.08 -17.64 14.25
N TRP A 133 5.18 -16.90 14.16
CA TRP A 133 5.79 -16.57 12.87
C TRP A 133 6.66 -17.72 12.35
N HIS A 134 6.46 -18.12 11.09
CA HIS A 134 7.27 -19.15 10.45
C HIS A 134 8.71 -18.70 10.16
N VAL A 135 8.91 -17.38 10.04
CA VAL A 135 10.23 -16.74 9.85
C VAL A 135 10.30 -15.48 10.71
N GLN A 136 11.48 -14.96 10.95
CA GLN A 136 11.62 -13.68 11.66
C GLN A 136 10.91 -12.56 10.89
N PRO A 137 10.06 -11.73 11.54
CA PRO A 137 9.17 -10.77 10.88
C PRO A 137 9.86 -9.80 9.91
N PHE A 138 11.10 -9.44 10.17
CA PHE A 138 11.87 -8.51 9.35
C PHE A 138 13.08 -9.14 8.66
N ALA A 139 13.10 -10.46 8.48
CA ALA A 139 14.18 -11.14 7.78
C ALA A 139 14.12 -10.98 6.26
N GLY A 140 12.91 -10.78 5.70
CA GLY A 140 12.73 -10.77 4.25
C GLY A 140 13.13 -12.09 3.59
N GLU A 141 12.88 -13.22 4.25
CA GLU A 141 13.29 -14.53 3.77
C GLU A 141 12.58 -14.92 2.48
N ILE A 142 13.34 -15.36 1.48
CA ILE A 142 12.79 -15.91 0.23
C ILE A 142 12.82 -17.42 0.35
N LYS A 143 11.63 -18.03 0.49
CA LYS A 143 11.50 -19.46 0.73
C LYS A 143 10.19 -20.00 0.17
N ASP A 144 10.22 -21.20 -0.40
CA ASP A 144 9.05 -21.93 -0.92
C ASP A 144 8.25 -21.12 -1.96
N GLY A 145 8.91 -20.27 -2.77
CA GLY A 145 8.28 -19.43 -3.78
C GLY A 145 7.63 -18.13 -3.24
N PHE A 146 7.86 -17.81 -1.96
CA PHE A 146 7.32 -16.62 -1.30
C PHE A 146 8.41 -15.73 -0.72
N VAL A 147 8.12 -14.44 -0.60
CA VAL A 147 8.88 -13.50 0.22
C VAL A 147 8.16 -13.34 1.55
N TRP A 148 8.80 -13.73 2.63
CA TRP A 148 8.22 -13.75 3.96
C TRP A 148 8.64 -12.54 4.79
N GLY A 149 7.68 -11.94 5.48
CA GLY A 149 7.95 -10.90 6.47
C GLY A 149 6.85 -9.88 6.65
N ARG A 150 7.03 -9.02 7.65
CA ARG A 150 6.14 -7.88 7.91
C ARG A 150 6.28 -6.87 6.76
N GLY A 151 5.18 -6.56 6.08
CA GLY A 151 5.17 -5.67 4.92
C GLY A 151 5.26 -6.40 3.58
N ALA A 152 5.38 -7.74 3.54
CA ALA A 152 5.44 -8.49 2.29
C ALA A 152 4.14 -8.40 1.48
N LEU A 153 3.00 -8.31 2.16
CA LEU A 153 1.68 -8.21 1.53
C LEU A 153 1.08 -6.80 1.68
N ASP A 154 1.19 -6.19 2.85
CA ASP A 154 0.67 -4.86 3.20
C ASP A 154 1.79 -4.01 3.80
N MET A 155 2.34 -3.13 3.05
CA MET A 155 3.09 -3.41 1.83
C MET A 155 4.36 -2.54 1.81
N LYS A 156 5.38 -3.09 1.19
CA LYS A 156 6.68 -2.43 1.00
C LYS A 156 6.94 -2.16 -0.48
#